data_a14e09aae465f71f0a94c922be0fb912
#
_entry.id   a14e09aae465f71f0a94c922be0fb912
#
_cell.length_a   1.000
_cell.length_b   1.000
_cell.length_c   1.000
_cell.angle_alpha   90.00
_cell.angle_beta   90.00
_cell.angle_gamma   90.00
#
_symmetry.space_group_name_H-M   'P 1'
#
loop_
_entity.id
_entity.type
_entity.pdbx_description
1 polymer ?
#
loop_
_entity_poly.entity_id
_entity_poly.type
_entity_poly.pdbx_seq_one_letter_code
_entity_poly.pdbx_strand_id
1 'polypeptide(L)'
;CIVVENDGLYEKETFEECPHWEKLDADTIRNKIKEAGIVGMGGAGFPTHVKVSPKDPSAIDYILVNGAECEPYLTSDYRRMLEDPEKVIGGLKIMLHMFPKAKGIICIEDNKPDCIAKFCELVLPGDNIEVLELKTKYPQGAERMLIYAATGRKVNSSMLPADAGCIVDNIDTVTAIYQAVRFGEPLMSRIVTVTGDAVQNPCNFEVPVGMLLSELL
;
A
#
# COMPACT_ATOMS: atom_id res chain seq x y z
N CYS A 1 -2.08 -26.77 4.49
CA CYS A 1 -2.75 -25.59 5.02
C CYS A 1 -3.17 -25.81 6.47
N ILE A 2 -3.24 -24.73 7.23
CA ILE A 2 -3.79 -24.71 8.58
C ILE A 2 -5.19 -24.15 8.48
N VAL A 3 -6.15 -24.88 9.05
CA VAL A 3 -7.55 -24.41 9.14
C VAL A 3 -7.73 -23.88 10.56
N VAL A 4 -8.21 -22.65 10.68
CA VAL A 4 -8.51 -22.01 11.96
C VAL A 4 -10.00 -21.72 11.98
N GLU A 5 -10.68 -22.24 12.99
CA GLU A 5 -12.09 -21.96 13.25
C GLU A 5 -12.15 -20.80 14.24
N ASN A 6 -12.84 -19.71 13.86
CA ASN A 6 -12.99 -18.53 14.70
C ASN A 6 -14.04 -18.81 15.79
N ASP A 7 -13.76 -18.42 17.03
CA ASP A 7 -14.66 -18.58 18.18
C ASP A 7 -15.80 -17.54 18.22
N GLY A 8 -15.79 -16.57 17.33
CA GLY A 8 -16.79 -15.50 17.25
C GLY A 8 -16.64 -14.39 18.29
N LEU A 9 -15.62 -14.42 19.13
CA LEU A 9 -15.43 -13.42 20.18
C LEU A 9 -14.72 -12.16 19.66
N TYR A 10 -13.90 -12.29 18.60
CA TYR A 10 -13.13 -11.20 17.97
C TYR A 10 -12.27 -10.40 18.98
N GLU A 11 -11.82 -11.05 20.04
CA GLU A 11 -10.89 -10.45 21.00
C GLU A 11 -9.56 -10.14 20.32
N LYS A 12 -9.08 -8.91 20.53
CA LYS A 12 -7.80 -8.47 19.94
C LYS A 12 -6.70 -8.52 20.99
N GLU A 13 -5.57 -9.10 20.63
CA GLU A 13 -4.34 -8.96 21.39
C GLU A 13 -3.86 -7.50 21.41
N THR A 14 -3.15 -7.14 22.49
CA THR A 14 -2.45 -5.86 22.57
C THR A 14 -1.07 -6.00 21.93
N PHE A 15 -0.79 -5.16 20.94
CA PHE A 15 0.49 -5.14 20.27
C PHE A 15 1.40 -4.07 20.84
N GLU A 16 2.71 -4.31 20.76
CA GLU A 16 3.70 -3.35 21.23
C GLU A 16 3.90 -2.23 20.20
N GLU A 17 3.51 -1.02 20.59
CA GLU A 17 3.71 0.16 19.76
C GLU A 17 5.18 0.58 19.68
N CYS A 18 5.58 1.10 18.54
CA CYS A 18 6.90 1.69 18.31
C CYS A 18 6.76 3.17 17.90
N PRO A 19 6.52 4.08 18.86
CA PRO A 19 6.32 5.51 18.57
C PRO A 19 7.57 6.19 17.97
N HIS A 20 8.73 5.61 18.15
CA HIS A 20 10.03 6.11 17.66
C HIS A 20 10.65 5.18 16.62
N TRP A 21 9.84 4.75 15.66
CA TRP A 21 10.26 3.85 14.59
C TRP A 21 11.42 4.44 13.75
N GLU A 22 11.60 5.75 13.74
CA GLU A 22 12.70 6.45 13.05
C GLU A 22 14.08 6.07 13.61
N LYS A 23 14.14 5.46 14.81
CA LYS A 23 15.37 4.96 15.40
C LYS A 23 15.73 3.53 14.98
N LEU A 24 14.79 2.84 14.32
CA LEU A 24 15.02 1.50 13.82
C LEU A 24 15.88 1.53 12.56
N ASP A 25 16.75 0.55 12.42
CA ASP A 25 17.45 0.32 11.16
C ASP A 25 16.55 -0.36 10.11
N ALA A 26 16.99 -0.33 8.86
CA ALA A 26 16.22 -0.88 7.74
C ALA A 26 15.96 -2.39 7.88
N ASP A 27 16.86 -3.15 8.47
CA ASP A 27 16.69 -4.61 8.62
C ASP A 27 15.66 -4.92 9.71
N THR A 28 15.65 -4.18 10.79
CA THR A 28 14.61 -4.27 11.84
C THR A 28 13.23 -3.95 11.27
N ILE A 29 13.10 -2.90 10.43
CA ILE A 29 11.85 -2.55 9.77
C ILE A 29 11.41 -3.68 8.82
N ARG A 30 12.31 -4.23 7.98
CA ARG A 30 12.02 -5.36 7.10
C ARG A 30 11.52 -6.59 7.87
N ASN A 31 12.15 -6.87 9.01
CA ASN A 31 11.72 -7.98 9.87
C ASN A 31 10.33 -7.75 10.46
N LYS A 32 10.00 -6.54 10.93
CA LYS A 32 8.64 -6.20 11.38
C LYS A 32 7.61 -6.40 10.26
N ILE A 33 7.89 -5.95 9.04
CA ILE A 33 7.02 -6.16 7.87
C ILE A 33 6.83 -7.66 7.58
N LYS A 34 7.89 -8.46 7.69
CA LYS A 34 7.87 -9.90 7.48
C LYS A 34 7.04 -10.62 8.54
N GLU A 35 7.31 -10.36 9.82
CA GLU A 35 6.61 -11.00 10.95
C GLU A 35 5.13 -10.61 10.99
N ALA A 36 4.79 -9.39 10.59
CA ALA A 36 3.41 -8.93 10.43
C ALA A 36 2.68 -9.54 9.22
N GLY A 37 3.37 -10.33 8.40
CA GLY A 37 2.78 -11.02 7.25
C GLY A 37 2.30 -10.10 6.13
N ILE A 38 2.89 -8.90 5.98
CA ILE A 38 2.45 -7.94 4.98
C ILE A 38 2.73 -8.45 3.57
N VAL A 39 1.69 -8.47 2.76
CA VAL A 39 1.74 -8.84 1.33
C VAL A 39 1.12 -7.74 0.47
N GLY A 40 1.44 -7.73 -0.82
CA GLY A 40 0.87 -6.77 -1.76
C GLY A 40 -0.64 -6.93 -1.90
N MET A 41 -1.40 -5.86 -1.65
CA MET A 41 -2.87 -5.90 -1.64
C MET A 41 -3.51 -5.39 -2.94
N GLY A 42 -2.74 -4.83 -3.85
CA GLY A 42 -3.21 -4.39 -5.17
C GLY A 42 -3.11 -5.45 -6.28
N GLY A 43 -2.82 -6.72 -5.95
CA GLY A 43 -2.65 -7.74 -7.00
C GLY A 43 -2.32 -9.13 -6.47
N ALA A 44 -1.16 -9.68 -6.84
CA ALA A 44 -0.79 -11.08 -6.66
C ALA A 44 -0.42 -11.51 -5.22
N GLY A 45 -0.51 -10.63 -4.23
CA GLY A 45 -0.15 -10.99 -2.85
C GLY A 45 1.34 -11.25 -2.66
N PHE A 46 2.20 -10.57 -3.41
CA PHE A 46 3.65 -10.75 -3.29
C PHE A 46 4.15 -10.28 -1.92
N PRO A 47 5.04 -11.05 -1.25
CA PRO A 47 5.53 -10.70 0.08
C PRO A 47 6.26 -9.35 0.08
N THR A 48 5.76 -8.39 0.85
CA THR A 48 6.27 -7.02 0.84
C THR A 48 7.72 -6.95 1.35
N HIS A 49 8.08 -7.75 2.37
CA HIS A 49 9.45 -7.79 2.89
C HIS A 49 10.49 -8.18 1.81
N VAL A 50 10.10 -9.01 0.82
CA VAL A 50 10.97 -9.35 -0.31
C VAL A 50 11.10 -8.15 -1.26
N LYS A 51 10.00 -7.46 -1.54
CA LYS A 51 9.98 -6.27 -2.40
C LYS A 51 10.87 -5.15 -1.86
N VAL A 52 10.86 -4.91 -0.54
CA VAL A 52 11.70 -3.92 0.13
C VAL A 52 13.10 -4.41 0.50
N SER A 53 13.52 -5.55 -0.07
CA SER A 53 14.87 -6.12 0.06
C SER A 53 15.54 -6.29 -1.31
N PRO A 54 15.71 -5.20 -2.10
CA PRO A 54 16.38 -5.28 -3.39
C PRO A 54 17.85 -5.66 -3.21
N LYS A 55 18.48 -6.23 -4.26
CA LYS A 55 19.89 -6.62 -4.25
C LYS A 55 20.83 -5.44 -3.95
N ASP A 56 20.50 -4.27 -4.48
CA ASP A 56 21.19 -3.01 -4.20
C ASP A 56 20.19 -1.95 -3.72
N PRO A 57 20.05 -1.75 -2.41
CA PRO A 57 19.19 -0.71 -1.85
C PRO A 57 19.60 0.72 -2.27
N SER A 58 20.88 0.93 -2.59
CA SER A 58 21.40 2.24 -2.98
C SER A 58 21.00 2.66 -4.40
N ALA A 59 20.53 1.71 -5.22
CA ALA A 59 20.04 1.92 -6.57
C ALA A 59 18.56 2.35 -6.62
N ILE A 60 17.86 2.33 -5.49
CA ILE A 60 16.45 2.75 -5.45
C ILE A 60 16.38 4.28 -5.38
N ASP A 61 15.78 4.87 -6.42
CA ASP A 61 15.59 6.32 -6.56
C ASP A 61 14.14 6.75 -6.28
N TYR A 62 13.18 5.83 -6.45
CA TYR A 62 11.75 6.15 -6.32
C TYR A 62 11.00 5.07 -5.54
N ILE A 63 10.13 5.53 -4.65
CA ILE A 63 9.10 4.72 -4.02
C ILE A 63 7.76 5.26 -4.49
N LEU A 64 7.03 4.46 -5.27
CA LEU A 64 5.76 4.82 -5.87
C LEU A 64 4.62 4.19 -5.07
N VAL A 65 3.76 5.01 -4.52
CA VAL A 65 2.52 4.56 -3.88
C VAL A 65 1.41 4.57 -4.94
N ASN A 66 0.90 3.39 -5.24
CA ASN A 66 -0.11 3.19 -6.27
C ASN A 66 -1.51 3.42 -5.71
N GLY A 67 -2.05 4.61 -5.95
CA GLY A 67 -3.42 5.03 -5.67
C GLY A 67 -4.25 5.24 -6.95
N ALA A 68 -3.81 4.67 -8.10
CA ALA A 68 -4.55 4.80 -9.35
C ALA A 68 -5.92 4.14 -9.28
N GLU A 69 -6.02 2.90 -8.71
CA GLU A 69 -7.26 2.14 -8.62
C GLU A 69 -8.04 2.13 -9.95
N CYS A 70 -7.32 1.67 -11.00
CA CYS A 70 -7.85 1.73 -12.36
C CYS A 70 -8.82 0.60 -12.72
N GLU A 71 -8.98 -0.44 -11.88
CA GLU A 71 -9.95 -1.50 -12.10
C GLU A 71 -11.38 -0.96 -11.94
N PRO A 72 -12.29 -1.23 -12.90
CA PRO A 72 -13.67 -0.77 -12.83
C PRO A 72 -14.39 -1.24 -11.56
N TYR A 73 -15.23 -0.37 -11.01
CA TYR A 73 -16.07 -0.60 -9.83
C TYR A 73 -15.36 -0.73 -8.48
N LEU A 74 -14.03 -0.84 -8.43
CA LEU A 74 -13.30 -0.83 -7.17
C LEU A 74 -13.27 0.59 -6.58
N THR A 75 -13.45 0.68 -5.25
CA THR A 75 -13.40 1.93 -4.49
C THR A 75 -12.74 1.77 -3.13
N SER A 76 -12.06 0.65 -2.89
CA SER A 76 -11.38 0.36 -1.62
C SER A 76 -10.20 1.29 -1.38
N ASP A 77 -9.33 1.48 -2.38
CA ASP A 77 -8.18 2.39 -2.28
C ASP A 77 -8.63 3.85 -2.19
N TYR A 78 -9.68 4.23 -2.93
CA TYR A 78 -10.28 5.55 -2.84
C TYR A 78 -10.74 5.87 -1.42
N ARG A 79 -11.46 4.94 -0.77
CA ARG A 79 -11.90 5.12 0.61
C ARG A 79 -10.73 5.16 1.59
N ARG A 80 -9.73 4.30 1.41
CA ARG A 80 -8.51 4.32 2.23
C ARG A 80 -7.79 5.66 2.13
N MET A 81 -7.66 6.23 0.94
CA MET A 81 -7.05 7.54 0.73
C MET A 81 -7.79 8.68 1.42
N LEU A 82 -9.12 8.60 1.51
CA LEU A 82 -9.93 9.61 2.18
C LEU A 82 -10.00 9.44 3.71
N GLU A 83 -10.02 8.21 4.18
CA GLU A 83 -10.24 7.91 5.60
C GLU A 83 -8.95 7.86 6.42
N ASP A 84 -7.87 7.34 5.83
CA ASP A 84 -6.60 7.10 6.52
C ASP A 84 -5.37 7.70 5.80
N PRO A 85 -5.42 8.90 5.21
CA PRO A 85 -4.30 9.44 4.42
C PRO A 85 -3.02 9.60 5.22
N GLU A 86 -3.11 9.88 6.53
CA GLU A 86 -1.96 10.01 7.42
C GLU A 86 -1.22 8.68 7.59
N LYS A 87 -1.94 7.54 7.58
CA LYS A 87 -1.32 6.22 7.62
C LYS A 87 -0.58 5.90 6.32
N VAL A 88 -1.13 6.31 5.18
CA VAL A 88 -0.46 6.18 3.88
C VAL A 88 0.84 6.99 3.86
N ILE A 89 0.81 8.26 4.28
CA ILE A 89 2.00 9.11 4.38
C ILE A 89 3.00 8.53 5.37
N GLY A 90 2.53 8.05 6.53
CA GLY A 90 3.35 7.41 7.55
C GLY A 90 4.08 6.17 7.02
N GLY A 91 3.37 5.30 6.29
CA GLY A 91 3.96 4.13 5.66
C GLY A 91 4.99 4.47 4.59
N LEU A 92 4.70 5.48 3.76
CA LEU A 92 5.67 5.96 2.78
C LEU A 92 6.92 6.56 3.45
N LYS A 93 6.78 7.30 4.56
CA LYS A 93 7.92 7.80 5.36
C LYS A 93 8.77 6.67 5.93
N ILE A 94 8.16 5.58 6.40
CA ILE A 94 8.87 4.38 6.85
C ILE A 94 9.66 3.76 5.70
N MET A 95 9.06 3.66 4.51
CA MET A 95 9.77 3.15 3.33
C MET A 95 10.92 4.06 2.92
N LEU A 96 10.72 5.38 2.91
CA LEU A 96 11.79 6.36 2.62
C LEU A 96 12.93 6.30 3.64
N HIS A 97 12.63 6.00 4.90
CA HIS A 97 13.66 5.79 5.93
C HIS A 97 14.57 4.60 5.61
N MET A 98 14.03 3.52 5.02
CA MET A 98 14.83 2.39 4.53
C MET A 98 15.64 2.71 3.26
N PHE A 99 15.21 3.71 2.49
CA PHE A 99 15.81 4.10 1.21
C PHE A 99 16.05 5.62 1.17
N PRO A 100 17.04 6.14 1.90
CA PRO A 100 17.19 7.58 2.15
C PRO A 100 17.53 8.42 0.90
N LYS A 101 17.92 7.78 -0.22
CA LYS A 101 18.13 8.47 -1.50
C LYS A 101 16.84 8.56 -2.33
N ALA A 102 15.86 7.73 -2.02
CA ALA A 102 14.65 7.64 -2.83
C ALA A 102 13.72 8.83 -2.58
N LYS A 103 13.02 9.22 -3.64
CA LYS A 103 11.89 10.14 -3.58
C LYS A 103 10.58 9.35 -3.52
N GLY A 104 9.67 9.74 -2.63
CA GLY A 104 8.32 9.19 -2.56
C GLY A 104 7.39 9.88 -3.54
N ILE A 105 6.56 9.11 -4.24
CA ILE A 105 5.53 9.66 -5.13
C ILE A 105 4.22 8.94 -4.87
N ILE A 106 3.19 9.69 -4.46
CA ILE A 106 1.82 9.18 -4.32
C ILE A 106 1.11 9.44 -5.64
N CYS A 107 0.78 8.36 -6.36
CA CYS A 107 0.23 8.41 -7.70
C CYS A 107 -1.29 8.21 -7.67
N ILE A 108 -2.08 9.21 -8.07
CA ILE A 108 -3.54 9.20 -7.99
C ILE A 108 -4.12 9.65 -9.33
N GLU A 109 -5.17 8.96 -9.82
CA GLU A 109 -5.83 9.37 -11.07
C GLU A 109 -6.69 10.62 -10.90
N ASP A 110 -6.79 11.43 -11.98
CA ASP A 110 -7.50 12.71 -12.04
C ASP A 110 -9.02 12.63 -11.79
N ASN A 111 -9.56 11.41 -11.73
CA ASN A 111 -10.95 11.15 -11.32
C ASN A 111 -11.17 11.15 -9.78
N LYS A 112 -10.11 11.37 -8.99
CA LYS A 112 -10.12 11.42 -7.52
C LYS A 112 -9.54 12.76 -7.00
N PRO A 113 -10.11 13.92 -7.41
CA PRO A 113 -9.55 15.24 -7.10
C PRO A 113 -9.56 15.56 -5.60
N ASP A 114 -10.50 15.03 -4.86
CA ASP A 114 -10.59 15.15 -3.40
C ASP A 114 -9.44 14.44 -2.68
N CYS A 115 -9.05 13.24 -3.13
CA CYS A 115 -7.86 12.55 -2.62
C CYS A 115 -6.59 13.35 -2.92
N ILE A 116 -6.44 13.83 -4.17
CA ILE A 116 -5.28 14.64 -4.58
C ILE A 116 -5.16 15.88 -3.70
N ALA A 117 -6.27 16.62 -3.52
CA ALA A 117 -6.30 17.82 -2.67
C ALA A 117 -5.90 17.49 -1.23
N LYS A 118 -6.44 16.40 -0.67
CA LYS A 118 -6.16 15.98 0.71
C LYS A 118 -4.69 15.61 0.92
N PHE A 119 -4.09 14.86 0.01
CA PHE A 119 -2.66 14.54 0.11
C PHE A 119 -1.76 15.75 -0.11
N CYS A 120 -2.12 16.67 -1.03
CA CYS A 120 -1.39 17.92 -1.23
C CYS A 120 -1.41 18.82 0.03
N GLU A 121 -2.47 18.78 0.82
CA GLU A 121 -2.58 19.51 2.10
C GLU A 121 -1.72 18.87 3.20
N LEU A 122 -1.66 17.53 3.25
CA LEU A 122 -1.02 16.78 4.33
C LEU A 122 0.48 16.56 4.12
N VAL A 123 0.95 16.53 2.87
CA VAL A 123 2.39 16.39 2.57
C VAL A 123 3.09 17.70 2.88
N LEU A 124 4.06 17.66 3.80
CA LEU A 124 4.77 18.84 4.26
C LEU A 124 6.02 19.13 3.42
N PRO A 125 6.40 20.40 3.28
CA PRO A 125 7.70 20.76 2.72
C PRO A 125 8.84 20.06 3.48
N GLY A 126 9.68 19.29 2.78
CA GLY A 126 10.78 18.53 3.38
C GLY A 126 10.51 17.05 3.59
N ASP A 127 9.29 16.56 3.38
CA ASP A 127 8.96 15.12 3.46
C ASP A 127 9.61 14.28 2.35
N ASN A 128 10.16 14.91 1.31
CA ASN A 128 10.65 14.27 0.10
C ASN A 128 9.57 13.40 -0.59
N ILE A 129 8.33 13.86 -0.51
CA ILE A 129 7.14 13.22 -1.09
C ILE A 129 6.50 14.17 -2.09
N GLU A 130 6.08 13.62 -3.23
CA GLU A 130 5.30 14.32 -4.25
C GLU A 130 3.94 13.64 -4.41
N VAL A 131 2.89 14.42 -4.64
CA VAL A 131 1.58 13.92 -5.08
C VAL A 131 1.50 14.13 -6.59
N LEU A 132 1.39 13.03 -7.34
CA LEU A 132 1.36 13.03 -8.79
C LEU A 132 -0.04 12.70 -9.29
N GLU A 133 -0.67 13.68 -9.97
CA GLU A 133 -1.90 13.46 -10.71
C GLU A 133 -1.63 12.68 -11.98
N LEU A 134 -2.33 11.57 -12.16
CA LEU A 134 -2.26 10.72 -13.33
C LEU A 134 -3.54 10.84 -14.16
N LYS A 135 -3.41 10.71 -15.48
CA LYS A 135 -4.56 10.62 -16.36
C LYS A 135 -5.34 9.34 -16.13
N THR A 136 -6.64 9.44 -15.89
CA THR A 136 -7.54 8.29 -15.79
C THR A 136 -7.53 7.49 -17.08
N LYS A 137 -7.06 6.26 -17.02
CA LYS A 137 -7.08 5.28 -18.11
C LYS A 137 -6.76 3.88 -17.60
N TYR A 138 -7.23 2.86 -18.31
CA TYR A 138 -6.89 1.47 -18.01
C TYR A 138 -5.72 1.00 -18.94
N PRO A 139 -4.67 0.32 -18.42
CA PRO A 139 -4.41 -0.04 -17.01
C PRO A 139 -3.36 0.89 -16.35
N GLN A 140 -3.74 2.08 -15.93
CA GLN A 140 -2.81 3.08 -15.36
C GLN A 140 -2.09 2.59 -14.10
N GLY A 141 -2.81 1.79 -13.26
CA GLY A 141 -2.26 1.21 -12.03
C GLY A 141 -1.38 -0.02 -12.24
N ALA A 142 -1.25 -0.53 -13.46
CA ALA A 142 -0.31 -1.61 -13.73
C ALA A 142 1.13 -1.16 -13.45
N GLU A 143 1.87 -1.91 -12.63
CA GLU A 143 3.16 -1.53 -12.04
C GLU A 143 4.13 -0.89 -13.05
N ARG A 144 4.30 -1.51 -14.23
CA ARG A 144 5.21 -0.99 -15.28
C ARG A 144 4.69 0.28 -15.93
N MET A 145 3.37 0.40 -16.07
CA MET A 145 2.73 1.60 -16.64
C MET A 145 2.86 2.77 -15.66
N LEU A 146 2.65 2.49 -14.37
CA LEU A 146 2.81 3.47 -13.32
C LEU A 146 4.24 4.00 -13.23
N ILE A 147 5.25 3.10 -13.27
CA ILE A 147 6.67 3.49 -13.30
C ILE A 147 6.95 4.42 -14.48
N TYR A 148 6.46 4.06 -15.68
CA TYR A 148 6.68 4.88 -16.85
C TYR A 148 5.98 6.25 -16.74
N ALA A 149 4.75 6.28 -16.26
CA ALA A 149 3.99 7.52 -16.10
C ALA A 149 4.63 8.46 -15.05
N ALA A 150 5.10 7.89 -13.93
CA ALA A 150 5.66 8.68 -12.83
C ALA A 150 7.13 9.09 -13.04
N THR A 151 7.93 8.28 -13.74
CA THR A 151 9.39 8.48 -13.79
C THR A 151 9.99 8.55 -15.20
N GLY A 152 9.21 8.22 -16.23
CA GLY A 152 9.69 8.06 -17.62
C GLY A 152 10.55 6.80 -17.84
N ARG A 153 10.82 6.01 -16.79
CA ARG A 153 11.65 4.79 -16.86
C ARG A 153 10.85 3.64 -17.48
N LYS A 154 11.55 2.79 -18.21
CA LYS A 154 10.95 1.63 -18.90
C LYS A 154 11.39 0.34 -18.23
N VAL A 155 10.43 -0.53 -17.92
CA VAL A 155 10.64 -1.87 -17.37
C VAL A 155 10.20 -2.89 -18.42
N ASN A 156 11.12 -3.64 -18.98
CA ASN A 156 10.82 -4.71 -19.95
C ASN A 156 10.39 -6.01 -19.25
N SER A 157 10.11 -7.07 -20.04
CA SER A 157 9.59 -8.33 -19.51
C SER A 157 10.56 -9.10 -18.62
N SER A 158 11.87 -8.87 -18.75
CA SER A 158 12.92 -9.54 -17.97
C SER A 158 13.39 -8.74 -16.75
N MET A 159 12.94 -7.49 -16.61
CA MET A 159 13.30 -6.60 -15.51
C MET A 159 12.25 -6.63 -14.40
N LEU A 160 12.74 -6.45 -13.17
CA LEU A 160 11.93 -6.10 -12.01
C LEU A 160 11.89 -4.56 -11.85
N PRO A 161 10.90 -3.99 -11.16
CA PRO A 161 10.87 -2.56 -10.82
C PRO A 161 12.15 -2.05 -10.19
N ALA A 162 12.77 -2.82 -9.30
CA ALA A 162 14.03 -2.49 -8.65
C ALA A 162 15.20 -2.33 -9.63
N ASP A 163 15.21 -3.04 -10.77
CA ASP A 163 16.23 -2.88 -11.81
C ASP A 163 16.09 -1.52 -12.52
N ALA A 164 14.94 -0.89 -12.43
CA ALA A 164 14.69 0.48 -12.87
C ALA A 164 14.79 1.50 -11.72
N GLY A 165 15.31 1.10 -10.57
CA GLY A 165 15.45 1.96 -9.39
C GLY A 165 14.12 2.35 -8.73
N CYS A 166 13.08 1.52 -8.88
CA CYS A 166 11.74 1.80 -8.37
C CYS A 166 11.25 0.68 -7.44
N ILE A 167 10.54 1.06 -6.39
CA ILE A 167 9.66 0.18 -5.61
C ILE A 167 8.24 0.70 -5.77
N VAL A 168 7.29 -0.20 -6.04
CA VAL A 168 5.88 0.16 -6.22
C VAL A 168 5.04 -0.63 -5.23
N ASP A 169 4.30 0.04 -4.38
CA ASP A 169 3.34 -0.60 -3.45
C ASP A 169 1.98 0.08 -3.52
N ASN A 170 0.93 -0.73 -3.35
CA ASN A 170 -0.44 -0.26 -3.32
C ASN A 170 -0.73 0.54 -2.03
N ILE A 171 -1.70 1.44 -2.07
CA ILE A 171 -2.17 2.29 -0.95
C ILE A 171 -2.38 1.48 0.32
N ASP A 172 -3.13 0.38 0.24
CA ASP A 172 -3.46 -0.43 1.42
C ASP A 172 -2.23 -1.18 1.97
N THR A 173 -1.33 -1.64 1.08
CA THR A 173 -0.04 -2.23 1.47
C THR A 173 0.81 -1.24 2.27
N VAL A 174 0.91 0.00 1.80
CA VAL A 174 1.68 1.06 2.49
C VAL A 174 1.05 1.41 3.84
N THR A 175 -0.29 1.43 3.92
CA THR A 175 -1.03 1.59 5.18
C THR A 175 -0.72 0.46 6.15
N ALA A 176 -0.70 -0.79 5.68
CA ALA A 176 -0.37 -1.95 6.51
C ALA A 176 1.09 -1.94 7.00
N ILE A 177 2.04 -1.43 6.19
CA ILE A 177 3.42 -1.20 6.64
C ILE A 177 3.43 -0.25 7.84
N TYR A 178 2.68 0.86 7.77
CA TYR A 178 2.58 1.80 8.89
C TYR A 178 2.03 1.14 10.15
N GLN A 179 0.93 0.39 10.03
CA GLN A 179 0.31 -0.33 11.13
C GLN A 179 1.26 -1.35 11.76
N ALA A 180 1.96 -2.13 10.94
CA ALA A 180 2.91 -3.13 11.41
C ALA A 180 4.12 -2.51 12.13
N VAL A 181 4.69 -1.44 11.59
CA VAL A 181 5.92 -0.87 12.15
C VAL A 181 5.64 0.04 13.33
N ARG A 182 4.57 0.88 13.24
CA ARG A 182 4.23 1.86 14.27
C ARG A 182 3.43 1.28 15.43
N PHE A 183 2.49 0.37 15.13
CA PHE A 183 1.55 -0.17 16.13
C PHE A 183 1.75 -1.67 16.40
N GLY A 184 2.65 -2.35 15.68
CA GLY A 184 2.88 -3.79 15.83
C GLY A 184 1.75 -4.66 15.29
N GLU A 185 0.77 -4.09 14.60
CA GLU A 185 -0.42 -4.79 14.11
C GLU A 185 -0.08 -5.66 12.88
N PRO A 186 -0.30 -6.98 12.93
CA PRO A 186 -0.14 -7.85 11.75
C PRO A 186 -1.28 -7.63 10.74
N LEU A 187 -1.08 -8.12 9.51
CA LEU A 187 -2.11 -8.08 8.47
C LEU A 187 -3.22 -9.08 8.79
N MET A 188 -4.29 -8.61 9.42
CA MET A 188 -5.42 -9.44 9.87
C MET A 188 -6.69 -9.20 9.05
N SER A 189 -6.79 -8.07 8.35
CA SER A 189 -7.96 -7.68 7.56
C SER A 189 -7.57 -7.01 6.26
N ARG A 190 -8.52 -6.90 5.34
CA ARG A 190 -8.39 -6.07 4.15
C ARG A 190 -9.73 -5.49 3.73
N ILE A 191 -9.69 -4.42 2.93
CA ILE A 191 -10.92 -3.83 2.37
C ILE A 191 -11.27 -4.57 1.07
N VAL A 192 -12.54 -4.95 0.93
CA VAL A 192 -13.10 -5.62 -0.24
C VAL A 192 -14.29 -4.83 -0.74
N THR A 193 -14.31 -4.48 -2.02
CA THR A 193 -15.47 -3.89 -2.68
C THR A 193 -16.44 -5.00 -3.08
N VAL A 194 -17.68 -4.92 -2.63
CA VAL A 194 -18.78 -5.79 -3.05
C VAL A 194 -19.75 -4.98 -3.89
N THR A 195 -19.91 -5.33 -5.17
CA THR A 195 -20.69 -4.57 -6.13
C THR A 195 -21.22 -5.48 -7.27
N GLY A 196 -22.06 -4.96 -8.14
CA GLY A 196 -22.62 -5.65 -9.29
C GLY A 196 -24.15 -5.60 -9.31
N ASP A 197 -24.76 -6.03 -10.41
CA ASP A 197 -26.21 -5.94 -10.66
C ASP A 197 -27.04 -6.76 -9.65
N ALA A 198 -26.45 -7.81 -9.08
CA ALA A 198 -27.11 -8.67 -8.09
C ALA A 198 -26.94 -8.18 -6.65
N VAL A 199 -26.16 -7.12 -6.44
CA VAL A 199 -25.88 -6.58 -5.09
C VAL A 199 -26.84 -5.44 -4.81
N GLN A 200 -27.71 -5.62 -3.81
CA GLN A 200 -28.71 -4.61 -3.44
C GLN A 200 -28.09 -3.33 -2.87
N ASN A 201 -27.05 -3.47 -2.06
CA ASN A 201 -26.37 -2.36 -1.40
C ASN A 201 -24.85 -2.45 -1.64
N PRO A 202 -24.34 -1.95 -2.79
CA PRO A 202 -22.90 -1.96 -3.06
C PRO A 202 -22.14 -1.15 -2.02
N CYS A 203 -21.06 -1.73 -1.46
CA CYS A 203 -20.22 -1.03 -0.48
C CYS A 203 -18.83 -1.70 -0.35
N ASN A 204 -17.96 -1.06 0.40
CA ASN A 204 -16.69 -1.62 0.83
C ASN A 204 -16.84 -2.20 2.23
N PHE A 205 -16.29 -3.39 2.43
CA PHE A 205 -16.22 -4.05 3.74
C PHE A 205 -14.76 -4.18 4.17
N GLU A 206 -14.46 -3.89 5.42
CA GLU A 206 -13.25 -4.38 6.05
C GLU A 206 -13.52 -5.78 6.59
N VAL A 207 -12.81 -6.76 6.06
CA VAL A 207 -13.07 -8.18 6.35
C VAL A 207 -11.81 -8.86 6.90
N PRO A 208 -11.95 -9.75 7.90
CA PRO A 208 -10.85 -10.58 8.36
C PRO A 208 -10.33 -11.49 7.24
N VAL A 209 -9.02 -11.73 7.23
CA VAL A 209 -8.42 -12.69 6.29
C VAL A 209 -8.99 -14.08 6.56
N GLY A 210 -9.51 -14.73 5.50
CA GLY A 210 -10.13 -16.05 5.58
C GLY A 210 -11.65 -16.05 5.78
N MET A 211 -12.30 -14.90 5.84
CA MET A 211 -13.76 -14.79 5.87
C MET A 211 -14.39 -15.44 4.63
N LEU A 212 -15.50 -16.16 4.81
CA LEU A 212 -16.19 -16.79 3.71
C LEU A 212 -16.96 -15.75 2.88
N LEU A 213 -16.91 -15.87 1.55
CA LEU A 213 -17.67 -14.97 0.66
C LEU A 213 -19.19 -15.02 0.92
N SER A 214 -19.72 -16.17 1.36
CA SER A 214 -21.12 -16.31 1.74
C SER A 214 -21.55 -15.48 2.95
N GLU A 215 -20.60 -14.95 3.72
CA GLU A 215 -20.87 -14.06 4.85
C GLU A 215 -20.97 -12.58 4.41
N LEU A 216 -20.55 -12.29 3.17
CA LEU A 216 -20.61 -10.95 2.57
C LEU A 216 -21.83 -10.76 1.65
N LEU A 217 -22.49 -11.83 1.26
CA LEU A 217 -23.63 -11.86 0.35
C LEU A 217 -24.92 -12.20 1.11
#